data_7ab4318a0a61a07216fe4e4825326658
#
_entry.id   7ab4318a0a61a07216fe4e4825326658
#
_cell.length_a   1.000
_cell.length_b   1.000
_cell.length_c   1.000
_cell.angle_alpha   90.00
_cell.angle_beta   90.00
_cell.angle_gamma   90.00
#
_symmetry.space_group_name_H-M   'P 1'
#
loop_
_entity.id
_entity.type
_entity.pdbx_description
1 polymer ?
#
loop_
_entity_poly.entity_id
_entity_poly.type
_entity_poly.pdbx_seq_one_letter_code
_entity_poly.pdbx_strand_id
1 'polypeptide(L)'
;MKLVQTINWCPFSQKHIDYIKNGLKNIMNVAEGAVRSGKTIDNCIIAQMYLETCRDKIHLASGSTLANAKLNIGYCNGFGLECLFRGRCHWGKYKDNDALFIDTKTGEKVVIFVGGGKADSYKKILGNSYGLWIATEINEHFDGDDAQTSFIKVAFDRQIASKDMLTLWDLNPSYPNHPIYTQYIDKWQEQGLVGGYQYQHFTIEDNLSITEERKKQIESKYEVGSVWWKRNIKGMRVSAEGIIYVQFCNHRELFIKNEAVDEEGKPINFMIISIGIDYGANKSSTAFKATGITPYFRQVWTLDEEKIEGINSPEEIYKKFEEFYKRVVKNYGKVTYAFGDYGSLGQVITLGINKYLQQQGIPLQIKDCVKGKITDRIQLDCQLFATGKRFIVKKCKHMIEAYSQAIWDSKHPDERLDDGTFDVDSLDANEYSYFSFYDKLMMNM
;
A
#
# COMPACT_ATOMS: atom_id res chain seq x y z
N MET A 1 15.80 46.22 0.95
CA MET A 1 16.37 45.13 0.13
C MET A 1 15.54 43.89 0.42
N LYS A 2 14.59 43.52 -0.46
CA LYS A 2 13.82 42.25 -0.33
C LYS A 2 14.78 41.11 -0.72
N LEU A 3 15.12 40.24 0.23
CA LEU A 3 15.78 38.96 -0.06
C LEU A 3 14.84 38.15 -0.95
N VAL A 4 15.13 38.12 -2.24
CA VAL A 4 14.55 37.12 -3.13
C VAL A 4 15.24 35.80 -2.78
N GLN A 5 14.63 35.00 -1.92
CA GLN A 5 15.03 33.61 -1.77
C GLN A 5 14.76 32.92 -3.11
N THR A 6 15.79 32.70 -3.87
CA THR A 6 15.77 31.79 -5.02
C THR A 6 15.56 30.41 -4.44
N ILE A 7 14.34 29.86 -4.53
CA ILE A 7 14.08 28.46 -4.21
C ILE A 7 14.85 27.68 -5.26
N ASN A 8 15.93 27.04 -4.84
CA ASN A 8 16.61 26.06 -5.67
C ASN A 8 15.67 24.85 -5.77
N TRP A 9 14.87 24.83 -6.84
CA TRP A 9 14.09 23.65 -7.20
C TRP A 9 15.08 22.50 -7.41
N CYS A 10 14.74 21.32 -6.89
CA CYS A 10 15.52 20.12 -7.16
C CYS A 10 15.77 20.01 -8.66
N PRO A 11 16.99 19.67 -9.10
CA PRO A 11 17.30 19.57 -10.52
C PRO A 11 16.43 18.47 -11.15
N PHE A 12 15.54 18.88 -12.05
CA PHE A 12 14.78 17.95 -12.88
C PHE A 12 15.66 17.34 -13.95
N SER A 13 15.55 16.04 -14.21
CA SER A 13 16.14 15.44 -15.40
C SER A 13 15.50 16.04 -16.66
N GLN A 14 16.18 15.93 -17.81
CA GLN A 14 15.63 16.42 -19.09
C GLN A 14 14.28 15.77 -19.40
N LYS A 15 14.10 14.50 -19.03
CA LYS A 15 12.87 13.75 -19.19
C LYS A 15 11.67 14.39 -18.44
N HIS A 16 11.89 14.81 -17.18
CA HIS A 16 10.89 15.55 -16.38
C HIS A 16 10.55 16.89 -17.00
N ILE A 17 11.60 17.65 -17.42
CA ILE A 17 11.43 18.95 -18.05
C ILE A 17 10.60 18.84 -19.33
N ASP A 18 10.87 17.85 -20.17
CA ASP A 18 10.17 17.64 -21.42
C ASP A 18 8.71 17.21 -21.18
N TYR A 19 8.47 16.34 -20.20
CA TYR A 19 7.13 15.94 -19.79
C TYR A 19 6.30 17.13 -19.30
N ILE A 20 6.86 17.96 -18.41
CA ILE A 20 6.19 19.15 -17.88
C ILE A 20 5.90 20.17 -19.00
N LYS A 21 6.89 20.46 -19.87
CA LYS A 21 6.72 21.43 -20.97
C LYS A 21 5.65 21.02 -21.99
N ASN A 22 5.46 19.73 -22.17
CA ASN A 22 4.47 19.21 -23.12
C ASN A 22 3.09 18.96 -22.47
N GLY A 23 2.98 19.03 -21.15
CA GLY A 23 1.76 18.67 -20.42
C GLY A 23 0.50 19.43 -20.85
N LEU A 24 0.61 20.74 -21.08
CA LEU A 24 -0.53 21.55 -21.54
C LEU A 24 -0.84 21.44 -23.04
N LYS A 25 -0.01 20.74 -23.81
CA LYS A 25 -0.25 20.50 -25.25
C LYS A 25 -1.14 19.28 -25.50
N ASN A 26 -1.40 18.49 -24.46
CA ASN A 26 -2.15 17.24 -24.52
C ASN A 26 -3.29 17.29 -23.51
N ILE A 27 -4.45 16.75 -23.87
CA ILE A 27 -5.57 16.65 -22.95
C ILE A 27 -5.40 15.51 -21.94
N MET A 28 -4.53 14.54 -22.25
CA MET A 28 -4.26 13.37 -21.42
C MET A 28 -2.76 13.15 -21.26
N ASN A 29 -2.30 13.09 -20.03
CA ASN A 29 -0.91 12.87 -19.69
C ASN A 29 -0.80 11.74 -18.67
N VAL A 30 0.08 10.78 -18.93
CA VAL A 30 0.32 9.62 -18.08
C VAL A 30 1.80 9.53 -17.72
N ALA A 31 2.08 9.55 -16.42
CA ALA A 31 3.40 9.32 -15.85
C ALA A 31 3.43 7.97 -15.14
N GLU A 32 4.09 6.97 -15.73
CA GLU A 32 4.27 5.64 -15.14
C GLU A 32 5.72 5.42 -14.73
N GLY A 33 5.98 4.62 -13.70
CA GLY A 33 7.35 4.21 -13.39
C GLY A 33 7.62 3.94 -11.92
N ALA A 34 8.91 3.83 -11.60
CA ALA A 34 9.42 3.45 -10.29
C ALA A 34 8.91 4.35 -9.14
N VAL A 35 8.89 3.79 -7.94
CA VAL A 35 8.61 4.55 -6.71
C VAL A 35 9.69 5.64 -6.52
N ARG A 36 9.28 6.82 -6.05
CA ARG A 36 10.19 7.98 -5.83
C ARG A 36 10.85 8.53 -7.11
N SER A 37 10.33 8.23 -8.28
CA SER A 37 10.86 8.79 -9.54
C SER A 37 10.46 10.26 -9.80
N GLY A 38 9.51 10.85 -9.07
CA GLY A 38 9.12 12.27 -9.21
C GLY A 38 7.81 12.52 -9.98
N LYS A 39 7.17 11.49 -10.50
CA LYS A 39 5.96 11.54 -11.35
C LYS A 39 4.85 12.48 -10.85
N THR A 40 4.48 12.35 -9.59
CA THR A 40 3.38 13.12 -8.99
C THR A 40 3.72 14.60 -8.89
N ILE A 41 5.00 14.93 -8.66
CA ILE A 41 5.48 16.32 -8.63
C ILE A 41 5.31 16.95 -10.00
N ASP A 42 5.67 16.26 -11.07
CA ASP A 42 5.50 16.75 -12.45
C ASP A 42 4.03 17.06 -12.74
N ASN A 43 3.14 16.14 -12.39
CA ASN A 43 1.70 16.33 -12.56
C ASN A 43 1.18 17.51 -11.72
N CYS A 44 1.67 17.73 -10.51
CA CYS A 44 1.30 18.91 -9.70
C CYS A 44 1.76 20.22 -10.37
N ILE A 45 2.96 20.24 -10.98
CA ILE A 45 3.45 21.42 -11.70
C ILE A 45 2.62 21.69 -12.96
N ILE A 46 2.28 20.67 -13.74
CA ILE A 46 1.39 20.82 -14.90
C ILE A 46 0.01 21.31 -14.45
N ALA A 47 -0.52 20.74 -13.36
CA ALA A 47 -1.79 21.18 -12.78
C ALA A 47 -1.75 22.64 -12.33
N GLN A 48 -0.65 23.11 -11.72
CA GLN A 48 -0.47 24.51 -11.37
C GLN A 48 -0.53 25.41 -12.60
N MET A 49 0.22 25.09 -13.65
CA MET A 49 0.23 25.86 -14.90
C MET A 49 -1.17 25.94 -15.53
N TYR A 50 -1.88 24.80 -15.52
CA TYR A 50 -3.25 24.73 -16.02
C TYR A 50 -4.22 25.58 -15.21
N LEU A 51 -4.22 25.46 -13.88
CA LEU A 51 -5.14 26.18 -12.99
C LEU A 51 -4.98 27.72 -13.09
N GLU A 52 -3.78 28.22 -13.38
CA GLU A 52 -3.54 29.67 -13.57
C GLU A 52 -4.21 30.23 -14.83
N THR A 53 -4.52 29.39 -15.81
CA THR A 53 -4.95 29.83 -17.15
C THR A 53 -6.32 29.33 -17.58
N CYS A 54 -6.80 28.22 -17.00
CA CYS A 54 -8.07 27.60 -17.40
C CYS A 54 -9.29 28.46 -17.08
N ARG A 55 -10.38 28.23 -17.83
CA ARG A 55 -11.67 28.92 -17.65
C ARG A 55 -12.60 28.18 -16.67
N ASP A 56 -12.41 26.90 -16.49
CA ASP A 56 -13.23 26.08 -15.59
C ASP A 56 -12.94 26.45 -14.13
N LYS A 57 -13.98 26.41 -13.28
CA LYS A 57 -13.86 26.71 -11.85
C LYS A 57 -13.61 25.49 -10.99
N ILE A 58 -14.21 24.33 -11.33
CA ILE A 58 -14.24 23.14 -10.49
C ILE A 58 -13.34 22.06 -11.10
N HIS A 59 -12.52 21.44 -10.26
CA HIS A 59 -11.50 20.46 -10.63
C HIS A 59 -11.53 19.27 -9.68
N LEU A 60 -10.99 18.13 -10.12
CA LEU A 60 -10.98 16.87 -9.38
C LEU A 60 -9.54 16.41 -9.10
N ALA A 61 -9.25 16.12 -7.85
CA ALA A 61 -8.06 15.40 -7.42
C ALA A 61 -8.47 14.07 -6.77
N SER A 62 -7.94 12.94 -7.25
CA SER A 62 -8.31 11.62 -6.74
C SER A 62 -7.10 10.73 -6.44
N GLY A 63 -7.27 9.82 -5.49
CA GLY A 63 -6.32 8.76 -5.15
C GLY A 63 -7.11 7.50 -4.79
N SER A 64 -6.45 6.40 -4.45
CA SER A 64 -7.13 5.19 -3.97
C SER A 64 -8.03 5.49 -2.75
N THR A 65 -7.58 6.40 -1.88
CA THR A 65 -8.35 6.94 -0.75
C THR A 65 -8.28 8.48 -0.76
N LEU A 66 -9.20 9.13 -0.02
CA LEU A 66 -9.14 10.58 0.19
C LEU A 66 -7.81 11.02 0.83
N ALA A 67 -7.31 10.24 1.78
CA ALA A 67 -6.04 10.49 2.44
C ALA A 67 -4.87 10.48 1.43
N ASN A 68 -4.82 9.48 0.55
CA ASN A 68 -3.79 9.39 -0.51
C ASN A 68 -3.89 10.57 -1.49
N ALA A 69 -5.09 10.94 -1.92
CA ALA A 69 -5.27 12.12 -2.79
C ALA A 69 -4.70 13.39 -2.14
N LYS A 70 -5.00 13.62 -0.86
CA LYS A 70 -4.49 14.79 -0.12
C LYS A 70 -2.99 14.74 0.11
N LEU A 71 -2.44 13.57 0.49
CA LEU A 71 -1.01 13.40 0.76
C LEU A 71 -0.18 13.53 -0.52
N ASN A 72 -0.64 12.93 -1.63
CA ASN A 72 0.17 12.86 -2.85
C ASN A 72 -0.03 14.06 -3.78
N ILE A 73 -1.23 14.66 -3.83
CA ILE A 73 -1.52 15.79 -4.72
C ILE A 73 -1.60 17.10 -3.93
N GLY A 74 -2.27 17.10 -2.77
CA GLY A 74 -2.41 18.29 -1.94
C GLY A 74 -1.10 18.72 -1.33
N TYR A 75 -0.44 17.85 -0.57
CA TYR A 75 0.79 18.15 0.17
C TYR A 75 2.06 17.75 -0.59
N CYS A 76 2.11 16.56 -1.17
CA CYS A 76 3.22 16.00 -1.96
C CYS A 76 4.61 16.31 -1.34
N ASN A 77 4.78 16.06 -0.04
CA ASN A 77 6.02 16.37 0.70
C ASN A 77 6.50 17.83 0.51
N GLY A 78 5.60 18.79 0.40
CA GLY A 78 5.91 20.20 0.19
C GLY A 78 6.04 20.60 -1.28
N PHE A 79 5.69 19.75 -2.23
CA PHE A 79 5.67 20.02 -3.68
C PHE A 79 4.25 19.93 -4.29
N GLY A 80 3.22 19.70 -3.46
CA GLY A 80 1.83 19.61 -3.90
C GLY A 80 1.18 20.97 -4.15
N LEU A 81 -0.09 20.93 -4.53
CA LEU A 81 -0.85 22.12 -4.90
C LEU A 81 -0.89 23.18 -3.80
N GLU A 82 -0.98 22.77 -2.52
CA GLU A 82 -0.95 23.70 -1.39
C GLU A 82 0.37 24.51 -1.34
N CYS A 83 1.50 23.86 -1.58
CA CYS A 83 2.79 24.53 -1.61
C CYS A 83 2.96 25.41 -2.83
N LEU A 84 2.56 24.91 -4.02
CA LEU A 84 2.67 25.63 -5.29
C LEU A 84 1.83 26.90 -5.31
N PHE A 85 0.70 26.92 -4.58
CA PHE A 85 -0.18 28.09 -4.42
C PHE A 85 -0.09 28.73 -3.02
N ARG A 86 1.04 28.58 -2.33
CA ARG A 86 1.23 29.13 -0.98
C ARG A 86 0.87 30.61 -0.90
N GLY A 87 0.04 30.97 0.08
CA GLY A 87 -0.46 32.34 0.28
C GLY A 87 -1.61 32.73 -0.63
N ARG A 88 -2.03 31.84 -1.55
CA ARG A 88 -3.16 32.03 -2.45
C ARG A 88 -4.12 30.83 -2.42
N CYS A 89 -4.06 30.00 -1.42
CA CYS A 89 -4.96 28.87 -1.27
C CYS A 89 -5.31 28.60 0.20
N HIS A 90 -6.45 27.95 0.41
CA HIS A 90 -6.87 27.46 1.71
C HIS A 90 -7.71 26.19 1.59
N TRP A 91 -7.60 25.32 2.59
CA TRP A 91 -8.44 24.13 2.70
C TRP A 91 -9.83 24.48 3.23
N GLY A 92 -10.83 23.79 2.70
CA GLY A 92 -12.22 23.93 3.12
C GLY A 92 -13.09 22.76 2.66
N LYS A 93 -14.40 23.00 2.66
CA LYS A 93 -15.39 22.06 2.12
C LYS A 93 -16.08 22.69 0.93
N TYR A 94 -16.21 21.92 -0.17
CA TYR A 94 -17.10 22.24 -1.27
C TYR A 94 -18.22 21.21 -1.28
N LYS A 95 -19.43 21.65 -0.93
CA LYS A 95 -20.51 20.73 -0.52
C LYS A 95 -19.96 19.83 0.61
N ASP A 96 -20.04 18.52 0.50
CA ASP A 96 -19.56 17.59 1.53
C ASP A 96 -18.13 17.09 1.34
N ASN A 97 -17.47 17.47 0.23
CA ASN A 97 -16.13 17.02 -0.09
C ASN A 97 -15.04 17.98 0.41
N ASP A 98 -13.88 17.44 0.81
CA ASP A 98 -12.70 18.25 1.07
C ASP A 98 -12.25 18.92 -0.21
N ALA A 99 -11.90 20.20 -0.15
CA ALA A 99 -11.48 20.97 -1.30
C ALA A 99 -10.36 21.95 -0.95
N LEU A 100 -9.50 22.20 -1.93
CA LEU A 100 -8.53 23.29 -1.91
C LEU A 100 -9.07 24.44 -2.78
N PHE A 101 -9.29 25.58 -2.17
CA PHE A 101 -9.69 26.82 -2.84
C PHE A 101 -8.41 27.57 -3.21
N ILE A 102 -8.31 28.01 -4.45
CA ILE A 102 -7.08 28.59 -5.00
C ILE A 102 -7.41 29.90 -5.76
N ASP A 103 -6.78 31.00 -5.37
CA ASP A 103 -6.86 32.25 -6.09
C ASP A 103 -5.86 32.26 -7.25
N THR A 104 -6.38 32.41 -8.46
CA THR A 104 -5.59 32.42 -9.69
C THR A 104 -5.84 33.70 -10.50
N LYS A 105 -5.06 33.90 -11.56
CA LYS A 105 -5.22 35.03 -12.49
C LYS A 105 -6.58 35.03 -13.22
N THR A 106 -7.19 33.83 -13.34
CA THR A 106 -8.49 33.66 -14.01
C THR A 106 -9.66 33.51 -13.03
N GLY A 107 -9.43 33.84 -11.75
CA GLY A 107 -10.42 33.78 -10.67
C GLY A 107 -10.18 32.57 -9.74
N GLU A 108 -11.09 32.44 -8.77
CA GLU A 108 -11.03 31.35 -7.79
C GLU A 108 -11.28 29.97 -8.45
N LYS A 109 -10.43 29.02 -8.15
CA LYS A 109 -10.54 27.58 -8.51
C LYS A 109 -10.83 26.74 -7.28
N VAL A 110 -11.58 25.67 -7.48
CA VAL A 110 -11.94 24.71 -6.44
C VAL A 110 -11.48 23.33 -6.87
N VAL A 111 -10.48 22.79 -6.21
CA VAL A 111 -10.00 21.42 -6.44
C VAL A 111 -10.61 20.51 -5.37
N ILE A 112 -11.51 19.62 -5.77
CA ILE A 112 -12.21 18.67 -4.89
C ILE A 112 -11.37 17.40 -4.75
N PHE A 113 -11.16 16.95 -3.52
CA PHE A 113 -10.37 15.76 -3.21
C PHE A 113 -11.28 14.58 -2.84
N VAL A 114 -11.06 13.42 -3.48
CA VAL A 114 -11.86 12.21 -3.24
C VAL A 114 -11.02 10.95 -3.28
N GLY A 115 -11.50 9.87 -2.64
CA GLY A 115 -10.97 8.51 -2.83
C GLY A 115 -11.75 7.81 -3.94
N GLY A 116 -11.05 7.18 -4.87
CA GLY A 116 -11.61 6.47 -6.03
C GLY A 116 -11.59 4.94 -5.95
N GLY A 117 -10.99 4.33 -4.91
CA GLY A 117 -10.70 2.90 -4.86
C GLY A 117 -11.86 1.96 -4.44
N LYS A 118 -13.08 2.47 -4.19
CA LYS A 118 -14.23 1.65 -3.79
C LYS A 118 -15.34 1.70 -4.83
N ALA A 119 -16.16 0.64 -4.91
CA ALA A 119 -17.27 0.53 -5.86
C ALA A 119 -18.30 1.67 -5.78
N ASP A 120 -18.45 2.32 -4.63
CA ASP A 120 -19.38 3.45 -4.44
C ASP A 120 -18.71 4.83 -4.55
N SER A 121 -17.40 4.86 -4.82
CA SER A 121 -16.62 6.11 -4.89
C SER A 121 -17.10 7.08 -5.97
N TYR A 122 -17.62 6.56 -7.07
CA TYR A 122 -18.17 7.38 -8.16
C TYR A 122 -19.28 8.33 -7.71
N LYS A 123 -20.03 7.96 -6.66
CA LYS A 123 -21.12 8.81 -6.12
C LYS A 123 -20.63 10.17 -5.65
N LYS A 124 -19.39 10.25 -5.18
CA LYS A 124 -18.77 11.48 -4.64
C LYS A 124 -18.45 12.52 -5.72
N ILE A 125 -18.35 12.10 -6.98
CA ILE A 125 -18.01 12.97 -8.10
C ILE A 125 -19.21 13.34 -8.99
N LEU A 126 -20.40 12.85 -8.65
CA LEU A 126 -21.62 13.20 -9.34
C LEU A 126 -22.03 14.66 -9.09
N GLY A 127 -22.76 15.25 -10.04
CA GLY A 127 -23.35 16.59 -9.90
C GLY A 127 -22.40 17.78 -10.10
N ASN A 128 -21.14 17.53 -10.50
CA ASN A 128 -20.22 18.57 -10.93
C ASN A 128 -19.65 18.23 -12.32
N SER A 129 -19.13 19.25 -13.02
CA SER A 129 -18.28 19.11 -14.19
C SER A 129 -16.87 19.60 -13.82
N TYR A 130 -15.85 18.88 -14.30
CA TYR A 130 -14.47 19.12 -13.92
C TYR A 130 -13.62 19.53 -15.12
N GLY A 131 -12.85 20.62 -15.00
CA GLY A 131 -11.88 21.00 -16.01
C GLY A 131 -10.63 20.14 -15.95
N LEU A 132 -9.96 20.13 -14.79
CA LEU A 132 -8.83 19.25 -14.48
C LEU A 132 -9.32 18.00 -13.76
N TRP A 133 -8.77 16.84 -14.15
CA TRP A 133 -8.74 15.66 -13.31
C TRP A 133 -7.30 15.21 -13.12
N ILE A 134 -6.77 15.34 -11.90
CA ILE A 134 -5.48 14.82 -11.50
C ILE A 134 -5.69 13.58 -10.60
N ALA A 135 -5.10 12.44 -10.98
CA ALA A 135 -5.24 11.19 -10.26
C ALA A 135 -3.87 10.59 -9.95
N THR A 136 -3.64 10.25 -8.69
CA THR A 136 -2.45 9.51 -8.25
C THR A 136 -2.80 8.04 -8.04
N GLU A 137 -1.88 7.14 -8.43
CA GLU A 137 -2.08 5.69 -8.38
C GLU A 137 -3.38 5.26 -9.09
N ILE A 138 -3.54 5.68 -10.34
CA ILE A 138 -4.79 5.47 -11.10
C ILE A 138 -5.16 3.98 -11.25
N ASN A 139 -4.19 3.09 -11.26
CA ASN A 139 -4.40 1.65 -11.27
C ASN A 139 -5.11 1.11 -10.01
N GLU A 140 -5.20 1.91 -8.95
CA GLU A 140 -5.89 1.58 -7.71
C GLU A 140 -7.32 2.16 -7.64
N HIS A 141 -7.76 2.85 -8.68
CA HIS A 141 -9.13 3.35 -8.76
C HIS A 141 -10.07 2.23 -9.21
N PHE A 142 -11.28 2.23 -8.66
CA PHE A 142 -12.28 1.25 -9.02
C PHE A 142 -12.75 1.45 -10.48
N ASP A 143 -12.56 0.43 -11.31
CA ASP A 143 -13.02 0.39 -12.69
C ASP A 143 -13.91 -0.85 -12.89
N GLY A 144 -15.17 -0.74 -12.51
CA GLY A 144 -16.17 -1.79 -12.69
C GLY A 144 -16.61 -1.93 -14.16
N ASP A 145 -17.18 -3.07 -14.50
CA ASP A 145 -17.67 -3.38 -15.86
C ASP A 145 -18.78 -2.41 -16.32
N ASP A 146 -19.65 -2.00 -15.38
CA ASP A 146 -20.69 -1.01 -15.65
C ASP A 146 -20.09 0.42 -15.70
N ALA A 147 -20.27 1.08 -16.83
CA ALA A 147 -19.80 2.45 -17.05
C ALA A 147 -20.39 3.45 -16.04
N GLN A 148 -21.59 3.20 -15.50
CA GLN A 148 -22.24 4.10 -14.54
C GLN A 148 -21.68 3.97 -13.12
N THR A 149 -21.02 2.87 -12.81
CA THR A 149 -20.42 2.60 -11.49
C THR A 149 -18.91 2.61 -11.48
N SER A 150 -18.25 2.61 -12.65
CA SER A 150 -16.80 2.80 -12.76
C SER A 150 -16.43 4.24 -12.41
N PHE A 151 -15.54 4.42 -11.42
CA PHE A 151 -15.04 5.75 -11.06
C PHE A 151 -14.33 6.43 -12.25
N ILE A 152 -13.51 5.67 -12.99
CA ILE A 152 -12.73 6.19 -14.12
C ILE A 152 -13.64 6.68 -15.24
N LYS A 153 -14.59 5.87 -15.66
CA LYS A 153 -15.54 6.22 -16.72
C LYS A 153 -16.41 7.42 -16.34
N VAL A 154 -16.93 7.41 -15.09
CA VAL A 154 -17.70 8.55 -14.58
C VAL A 154 -16.87 9.82 -14.50
N ALA A 155 -15.60 9.76 -14.10
CA ALA A 155 -14.73 10.94 -14.07
C ALA A 155 -14.54 11.55 -15.47
N PHE A 156 -14.33 10.73 -16.51
CA PHE A 156 -14.30 11.20 -17.90
C PHE A 156 -15.62 11.85 -18.33
N ASP A 157 -16.76 11.22 -18.03
CA ASP A 157 -18.08 11.79 -18.34
C ASP A 157 -18.28 13.17 -17.71
N ARG A 158 -17.74 13.38 -16.52
CA ARG A 158 -17.81 14.68 -15.83
C ARG A 158 -16.85 15.73 -16.41
N GLN A 159 -15.93 15.38 -17.29
CA GLN A 159 -15.09 16.34 -18.02
C GLN A 159 -15.68 16.77 -19.38
N ILE A 160 -16.70 16.08 -19.91
CA ILE A 160 -17.26 16.39 -21.24
C ILE A 160 -17.72 17.84 -21.40
N ALA A 161 -18.23 18.46 -20.35
CA ALA A 161 -18.69 19.85 -20.37
C ALA A 161 -17.58 20.88 -20.11
N SER A 162 -16.35 20.45 -19.89
CA SER A 162 -15.20 21.33 -19.69
C SER A 162 -14.90 22.16 -20.93
N LYS A 163 -14.45 23.38 -20.71
CA LYS A 163 -13.98 24.30 -21.78
C LYS A 163 -12.51 24.09 -22.11
N ASP A 164 -11.74 23.62 -21.12
CA ASP A 164 -10.29 23.45 -21.18
C ASP A 164 -9.91 22.13 -20.51
N MET A 165 -10.41 20.99 -21.03
CA MET A 165 -10.21 19.67 -20.40
C MET A 165 -8.73 19.29 -20.30
N LEU A 166 -8.29 18.83 -19.10
CA LEU A 166 -6.97 18.26 -18.86
C LEU A 166 -7.07 17.07 -17.88
N THR A 167 -6.42 15.97 -18.22
CA THR A 167 -6.30 14.80 -17.35
C THR A 167 -4.84 14.47 -17.12
N LEU A 168 -4.47 14.28 -15.85
CA LEU A 168 -3.12 13.96 -15.40
C LEU A 168 -3.17 12.70 -14.54
N TRP A 169 -2.55 11.63 -14.99
CA TRP A 169 -2.47 10.37 -14.25
C TRP A 169 -1.05 10.04 -13.85
N ASP A 170 -0.84 9.55 -12.64
CA ASP A 170 0.37 8.81 -12.30
C ASP A 170 0.06 7.41 -11.77
N LEU A 171 1.00 6.49 -11.95
CA LEU A 171 0.91 5.13 -11.42
C LEU A 171 2.28 4.50 -11.24
N ASN A 172 2.35 3.57 -10.30
CA ASN A 172 3.43 2.60 -10.22
C ASN A 172 3.08 1.39 -11.09
N PRO A 173 4.07 0.72 -11.73
CA PRO A 173 3.78 -0.40 -12.60
C PRO A 173 3.09 -1.56 -11.88
N SER A 174 2.13 -2.17 -12.59
CA SER A 174 1.41 -3.37 -12.18
C SER A 174 1.73 -4.54 -13.12
N TYR A 175 0.87 -5.56 -13.17
CA TYR A 175 1.02 -6.65 -14.14
C TYR A 175 0.59 -6.19 -15.55
N PRO A 176 1.20 -6.75 -16.62
CA PRO A 176 1.03 -6.24 -18.00
C PRO A 176 -0.42 -6.19 -18.51
N ASN A 177 -1.25 -7.14 -18.10
CA ASN A 177 -2.66 -7.24 -18.53
C ASN A 177 -3.62 -6.50 -17.58
N HIS A 178 -3.13 -5.61 -16.71
CA HIS A 178 -4.01 -4.82 -15.86
C HIS A 178 -4.99 -3.98 -16.69
N PRO A 179 -6.28 -3.87 -16.30
CA PRO A 179 -7.29 -3.13 -17.07
C PRO A 179 -6.90 -1.69 -17.41
N ILE A 180 -6.15 -1.01 -16.53
CA ILE A 180 -5.68 0.35 -16.77
C ILE A 180 -4.78 0.45 -18.02
N TYR A 181 -4.02 -0.60 -18.34
CA TYR A 181 -3.21 -0.67 -19.54
C TYR A 181 -4.05 -1.03 -20.75
N THR A 182 -4.74 -2.16 -20.68
CA THR A 182 -5.44 -2.73 -21.83
C THR A 182 -6.64 -1.89 -22.28
N GLN A 183 -7.35 -1.25 -21.37
CA GLN A 183 -8.51 -0.44 -21.70
C GLN A 183 -8.18 1.02 -22.01
N TYR A 184 -7.05 1.56 -21.48
CA TYR A 184 -6.73 2.99 -21.57
C TYR A 184 -5.31 3.24 -22.10
N ILE A 185 -4.27 3.00 -21.32
CA ILE A 185 -2.91 3.49 -21.60
C ILE A 185 -2.38 2.95 -22.93
N ASP A 186 -2.34 1.62 -23.09
CA ASP A 186 -1.78 0.99 -24.29
C ASP A 186 -2.66 1.27 -25.53
N LYS A 187 -3.98 1.28 -25.33
CA LYS A 187 -4.92 1.65 -26.39
C LYS A 187 -4.67 3.07 -26.92
N TRP A 188 -4.42 4.04 -26.03
CA TRP A 188 -4.14 5.40 -26.48
C TRP A 188 -2.74 5.55 -27.07
N GLN A 189 -1.77 4.75 -26.64
CA GLN A 189 -0.45 4.70 -27.27
C GLN A 189 -0.50 4.17 -28.69
N GLU A 190 -1.35 3.16 -28.95
CA GLU A 190 -1.52 2.55 -30.27
C GLU A 190 -2.37 3.39 -31.22
N GLN A 191 -3.49 3.90 -30.73
CA GLN A 191 -4.50 4.55 -31.58
C GLN A 191 -4.41 6.07 -31.56
N GLY A 192 -3.64 6.65 -30.64
CA GLY A 192 -3.68 8.07 -30.33
C GLY A 192 -4.95 8.49 -29.59
N LEU A 193 -5.01 9.75 -29.21
CA LEU A 193 -6.18 10.38 -28.59
C LEU A 193 -6.41 11.74 -29.22
N VAL A 194 -7.65 12.02 -29.64
CA VAL A 194 -8.02 13.35 -30.16
C VAL A 194 -7.83 14.37 -29.05
N GLY A 195 -7.11 15.45 -29.32
CA GLY A 195 -6.72 16.46 -28.33
C GLY A 195 -5.33 16.24 -27.72
N GLY A 196 -4.66 15.14 -28.07
CA GLY A 196 -3.29 14.83 -27.70
C GLY A 196 -3.19 13.90 -26.49
N TYR A 197 -2.20 13.01 -26.58
CA TYR A 197 -1.84 12.05 -25.54
C TYR A 197 -0.34 12.10 -25.31
N GLN A 198 0.07 12.13 -24.04
CA GLN A 198 1.45 12.01 -23.64
C GLN A 198 1.61 10.88 -22.62
N TYR A 199 2.56 10.02 -22.87
CA TYR A 199 3.00 8.99 -21.91
C TYR A 199 4.48 9.12 -21.66
N GLN A 200 4.89 9.03 -20.40
CA GLN A 200 6.30 9.02 -20.02
C GLN A 200 6.55 7.97 -18.94
N HIS A 201 7.53 7.11 -19.21
CA HIS A 201 8.04 6.15 -18.24
C HIS A 201 9.23 6.75 -17.48
N PHE A 202 9.17 6.63 -16.12
CA PHE A 202 10.19 7.14 -15.22
C PHE A 202 10.81 6.01 -14.38
N THR A 203 12.11 6.10 -14.16
CA THR A 203 12.86 5.24 -13.25
C THR A 203 13.36 6.05 -12.05
N ILE A 204 13.91 5.38 -11.02
CA ILE A 204 14.52 6.08 -9.89
C ILE A 204 15.74 6.93 -10.32
N GLU A 205 16.38 6.56 -11.46
CA GLU A 205 17.52 7.29 -12.02
C GLU A 205 17.15 8.67 -12.56
N ASP A 206 15.88 8.84 -12.97
CA ASP A 206 15.37 10.11 -13.45
C ASP A 206 15.24 11.17 -12.34
N ASN A 207 15.19 10.73 -11.06
CA ASN A 207 15.11 11.63 -9.92
C ASN A 207 16.51 12.08 -9.47
N LEU A 208 16.97 13.22 -9.98
CA LEU A 208 18.29 13.77 -9.67
C LEU A 208 18.42 14.36 -8.26
N SER A 209 17.32 14.45 -7.49
CA SER A 209 17.35 14.89 -6.09
C SER A 209 17.80 13.77 -5.13
N ILE A 210 17.80 12.51 -5.56
CA ILE A 210 18.20 11.36 -4.76
C ILE A 210 19.67 11.05 -5.05
N THR A 211 20.51 11.07 -4.00
CA THR A 211 21.93 10.72 -4.14
C THR A 211 22.12 9.25 -4.50
N GLU A 212 23.22 8.91 -5.16
CA GLU A 212 23.56 7.53 -5.53
C GLU A 212 23.63 6.59 -4.31
N GLU A 213 24.13 7.09 -3.18
CA GLU A 213 24.14 6.34 -1.93
C GLU A 213 22.71 6.02 -1.47
N ARG A 214 21.79 7.01 -1.54
CA ARG A 214 20.39 6.82 -1.17
C ARG A 214 19.65 5.89 -2.12
N LYS A 215 19.94 5.93 -3.41
CA LYS A 215 19.41 4.96 -4.39
C LYS A 215 19.81 3.53 -4.02
N LYS A 216 21.09 3.29 -3.72
CA LYS A 216 21.59 1.99 -3.26
C LYS A 216 20.89 1.53 -1.97
N GLN A 217 20.66 2.43 -1.00
CA GLN A 217 19.93 2.13 0.23
C GLN A 217 18.47 1.75 -0.06
N ILE A 218 17.82 2.39 -1.03
CA ILE A 218 16.46 2.05 -1.44
C ILE A 218 16.44 0.69 -2.14
N GLU A 219 17.37 0.46 -3.06
CA GLU A 219 17.48 -0.78 -3.82
C GLU A 219 17.76 -1.99 -2.92
N SER A 220 18.61 -1.83 -1.89
CA SER A 220 18.94 -2.90 -0.95
C SER A 220 17.78 -3.41 -0.10
N LYS A 221 16.66 -2.71 -0.09
CA LYS A 221 15.42 -3.16 0.55
C LYS A 221 14.64 -4.20 -0.25
N TYR A 222 15.05 -4.48 -1.46
CA TYR A 222 14.39 -5.41 -2.37
C TYR A 222 15.38 -6.49 -2.81
N GLU A 223 14.90 -7.72 -2.88
CA GLU A 223 15.66 -8.78 -3.51
C GLU A 223 15.77 -8.53 -5.01
N VAL A 224 17.00 -8.49 -5.52
CA VAL A 224 17.29 -8.26 -6.94
C VAL A 224 16.61 -9.35 -7.78
N GLY A 225 15.86 -8.91 -8.80
CA GLY A 225 15.11 -9.82 -9.69
C GLY A 225 13.70 -10.17 -9.21
N SER A 226 13.35 -9.85 -7.95
CA SER A 226 11.96 -10.03 -7.47
C SER A 226 10.96 -9.14 -8.23
N VAL A 227 9.68 -9.50 -8.16
CA VAL A 227 8.61 -8.68 -8.77
C VAL A 227 8.62 -7.24 -8.24
N TRP A 228 8.86 -7.08 -6.94
CA TRP A 228 8.92 -5.77 -6.29
C TRP A 228 10.13 -4.95 -6.72
N TRP A 229 11.31 -5.58 -6.87
CA TRP A 229 12.49 -4.91 -7.41
C TRP A 229 12.26 -4.44 -8.85
N LYS A 230 11.68 -5.32 -9.69
CA LYS A 230 11.37 -4.96 -11.08
C LYS A 230 10.37 -3.81 -11.17
N ARG A 231 9.28 -3.83 -10.36
CA ARG A 231 8.27 -2.78 -10.38
C ARG A 231 8.75 -1.48 -9.73
N ASN A 232 9.27 -1.57 -8.50
CA ASN A 232 9.52 -0.37 -7.67
C ASN A 232 10.85 0.29 -7.96
N ILE A 233 11.86 -0.47 -8.43
CA ILE A 233 13.20 0.08 -8.77
C ILE A 233 13.33 0.28 -10.27
N LYS A 234 13.02 -0.73 -11.08
CA LYS A 234 13.18 -0.65 -12.54
C LYS A 234 11.96 -0.04 -13.25
N GLY A 235 10.84 0.14 -12.55
CA GLY A 235 9.62 0.70 -13.13
C GLY A 235 8.99 -0.21 -14.19
N MET A 236 9.22 -1.52 -14.14
CA MET A 236 8.79 -2.46 -15.17
C MET A 236 7.40 -3.03 -14.86
N ARG A 237 6.57 -3.18 -15.88
CA ARG A 237 5.32 -3.95 -15.80
C ARG A 237 5.68 -5.44 -15.81
N VAL A 238 5.44 -6.15 -14.73
CA VAL A 238 5.71 -7.59 -14.61
C VAL A 238 4.61 -8.28 -13.82
N SER A 239 4.27 -9.50 -14.23
CA SER A 239 3.41 -10.38 -13.43
C SER A 239 4.21 -10.98 -12.29
N ALA A 240 3.53 -11.18 -11.17
CA ALA A 240 4.06 -11.95 -10.07
C ALA A 240 3.87 -13.44 -10.39
N GLU A 241 4.94 -14.20 -10.40
CA GLU A 241 4.93 -15.63 -10.75
C GLU A 241 5.88 -16.44 -9.88
N GLY A 242 5.54 -17.71 -9.65
CA GLY A 242 6.37 -18.63 -8.88
C GLY A 242 6.32 -18.40 -7.36
N ILE A 243 7.43 -18.67 -6.69
CA ILE A 243 7.56 -18.58 -5.23
C ILE A 243 7.53 -17.12 -4.79
N ILE A 244 6.77 -16.84 -3.72
CA ILE A 244 6.61 -15.48 -3.18
C ILE A 244 7.86 -15.07 -2.37
N TYR A 245 8.28 -15.89 -1.42
CA TYR A 245 9.33 -15.57 -0.44
C TYR A 245 10.69 -16.15 -0.87
N VAL A 246 11.17 -15.70 -2.03
CA VAL A 246 12.38 -16.25 -2.69
C VAL A 246 13.61 -16.14 -1.80
N GLN A 247 13.82 -14.98 -1.14
CA GLN A 247 14.94 -14.77 -0.23
C GLN A 247 14.93 -15.79 0.94
N PHE A 248 13.77 -16.03 1.54
CA PHE A 248 13.62 -17.02 2.57
C PHE A 248 13.93 -18.44 2.05
N CYS A 249 13.41 -18.81 0.89
CA CYS A 249 13.59 -20.14 0.31
C CYS A 249 15.05 -20.45 -0.05
N ASN A 250 15.78 -19.43 -0.53
CA ASN A 250 17.18 -19.57 -0.95
C ASN A 250 18.17 -19.58 0.23
N HIS A 251 17.81 -18.95 1.37
CA HIS A 251 18.73 -18.71 2.49
C HIS A 251 18.08 -19.01 3.86
N ARG A 252 17.39 -20.15 3.97
CA ARG A 252 16.65 -20.53 5.19
C ARG A 252 17.49 -20.49 6.46
N GLU A 253 18.76 -20.85 6.37
CA GLU A 253 19.72 -20.88 7.47
C GLU A 253 19.94 -19.50 8.10
N LEU A 254 19.74 -18.42 7.34
CA LEU A 254 19.87 -17.07 7.86
C LEU A 254 18.69 -16.69 8.75
N PHE A 255 17.50 -17.19 8.44
CA PHE A 255 16.24 -16.75 9.02
C PHE A 255 15.67 -17.71 10.06
N ILE A 256 16.01 -19.00 9.98
CA ILE A 256 15.55 -20.01 10.94
C ILE A 256 16.56 -20.10 12.08
N LYS A 257 16.11 -19.84 13.31
CA LYS A 257 16.93 -19.87 14.51
C LYS A 257 16.44 -20.95 15.47
N ASN A 258 17.35 -21.63 16.15
CA ASN A 258 16.95 -22.65 17.13
C ASN A 258 16.13 -22.06 18.26
N GLU A 259 16.56 -20.90 18.76
CA GLU A 259 15.95 -20.14 19.86
C GLU A 259 16.02 -18.64 19.56
N ALA A 260 15.19 -17.85 20.27
CA ALA A 260 15.22 -16.40 20.19
C ALA A 260 16.32 -15.81 21.10
N VAL A 261 17.58 -16.01 20.67
CA VAL A 261 18.78 -15.52 21.37
C VAL A 261 19.63 -14.68 20.44
N ASP A 262 20.42 -13.78 21.01
CA ASP A 262 21.40 -12.97 20.28
C ASP A 262 22.68 -13.80 19.96
N GLU A 263 23.68 -13.15 19.37
CA GLU A 263 24.96 -13.79 19.02
C GLU A 263 25.76 -14.25 20.23
N GLU A 264 25.49 -13.68 21.42
CA GLU A 264 26.10 -14.06 22.70
C GLU A 264 25.31 -15.17 23.41
N GLY A 265 24.19 -15.65 22.82
CA GLY A 265 23.32 -16.67 23.43
C GLY A 265 22.36 -16.12 24.49
N LYS A 266 22.22 -14.81 24.61
CA LYS A 266 21.28 -14.19 25.57
C LYS A 266 19.88 -14.10 24.94
N PRO A 267 18.80 -14.31 25.73
CA PRO A 267 17.45 -14.12 25.25
C PRO A 267 17.24 -12.73 24.65
N ILE A 268 16.63 -12.67 23.47
CA ILE A 268 16.29 -11.41 22.81
C ILE A 268 15.21 -10.69 23.61
N ASN A 269 15.43 -9.41 23.88
CA ASN A 269 14.44 -8.55 24.50
C ASN A 269 13.42 -8.07 23.44
N PHE A 270 12.16 -8.44 23.61
CA PHE A 270 11.06 -8.01 22.75
C PHE A 270 10.33 -6.84 23.42
N MET A 271 10.26 -5.70 22.71
CA MET A 271 9.46 -4.54 23.12
C MET A 271 7.96 -4.84 23.03
N ILE A 272 7.57 -5.62 22.03
CA ILE A 272 6.20 -6.05 21.77
C ILE A 272 6.20 -7.55 21.57
N ILE A 273 5.31 -8.25 22.28
CA ILE A 273 4.91 -9.61 21.95
C ILE A 273 3.43 -9.59 21.62
N SER A 274 3.07 -10.03 20.43
CA SER A 274 1.70 -10.04 19.94
C SER A 274 1.28 -11.42 19.44
N ILE A 275 0.01 -11.72 19.52
CA ILE A 275 -0.58 -12.96 18.98
C ILE A 275 -1.52 -12.59 17.84
N GLY A 276 -1.34 -13.21 16.69
CA GLY A 276 -2.28 -13.15 15.57
C GLY A 276 -3.10 -14.43 15.48
N ILE A 277 -4.34 -14.29 15.08
CA ILE A 277 -5.30 -15.39 15.01
C ILE A 277 -6.00 -15.31 13.67
N ASP A 278 -5.97 -16.41 12.94
CA ASP A 278 -6.84 -16.64 11.81
C ASP A 278 -7.83 -17.75 12.14
N TYR A 279 -9.12 -17.49 11.97
CA TYR A 279 -10.19 -18.42 12.34
C TYR A 279 -10.61 -19.23 11.13
N GLY A 280 -10.27 -20.51 11.12
CA GLY A 280 -10.72 -21.43 10.09
C GLY A 280 -12.22 -21.69 10.14
N ALA A 281 -12.82 -21.78 8.96
CA ALA A 281 -14.21 -22.22 8.77
C ALA A 281 -14.24 -23.47 7.88
N ASN A 282 -15.10 -24.44 8.22
CA ASN A 282 -15.41 -25.66 7.46
C ASN A 282 -14.21 -26.53 6.99
N LYS A 283 -13.28 -26.00 6.20
CA LYS A 283 -12.14 -26.72 5.62
C LYS A 283 -10.79 -26.09 5.94
N SER A 284 -10.76 -24.90 6.50
CA SER A 284 -9.54 -24.19 6.91
C SER A 284 -9.21 -24.45 8.39
N SER A 285 -7.95 -24.32 8.75
CA SER A 285 -7.48 -24.51 10.12
C SER A 285 -7.53 -23.22 10.91
N THR A 286 -7.82 -23.27 12.20
CA THR A 286 -7.58 -22.12 13.07
C THR A 286 -6.10 -22.05 13.43
N ALA A 287 -5.46 -20.93 13.15
CA ALA A 287 -4.04 -20.72 13.39
C ALA A 287 -3.79 -19.62 14.43
N PHE A 288 -2.90 -19.89 15.39
CA PHE A 288 -2.37 -18.91 16.34
C PHE A 288 -0.88 -18.72 16.10
N LYS A 289 -0.41 -17.50 16.00
CA LYS A 289 1.00 -17.17 15.82
C LYS A 289 1.42 -16.11 16.83
N ALA A 290 2.50 -16.40 17.56
CA ALA A 290 3.11 -15.42 18.45
C ALA A 290 4.31 -14.77 17.79
N THR A 291 4.30 -13.43 17.75
CA THR A 291 5.35 -12.63 17.15
C THR A 291 5.99 -11.70 18.18
N GLY A 292 7.32 -11.63 18.16
CA GLY A 292 8.10 -10.68 18.94
C GLY A 292 8.69 -9.58 18.03
N ILE A 293 8.58 -8.33 18.47
CA ILE A 293 9.19 -7.17 17.81
C ILE A 293 10.23 -6.58 18.74
N THR A 294 11.46 -6.44 18.25
CA THR A 294 12.56 -5.88 19.04
C THR A 294 12.43 -4.36 19.18
N PRO A 295 13.13 -3.73 20.16
CA PRO A 295 13.15 -2.27 20.32
C PRO A 295 13.44 -1.55 19.00
N TYR A 296 12.78 -0.41 18.84
CA TYR A 296 12.86 0.42 17.62
C TYR A 296 12.42 -0.28 16.34
N PHE A 297 11.58 -1.34 16.43
CA PHE A 297 11.06 -2.09 15.28
C PHE A 297 12.15 -2.63 14.34
N ARG A 298 13.31 -3.04 14.91
CA ARG A 298 14.47 -3.48 14.13
C ARG A 298 14.32 -4.88 13.55
N GLN A 299 13.63 -5.79 14.28
CA GLN A 299 13.46 -7.18 13.88
C GLN A 299 12.06 -7.67 14.25
N VAL A 300 11.57 -8.60 13.46
CA VAL A 300 10.30 -9.31 13.65
C VAL A 300 10.59 -10.81 13.73
N TRP A 301 10.15 -11.45 14.80
CA TRP A 301 10.39 -12.87 15.10
C TRP A 301 9.09 -13.63 15.21
N THR A 302 8.88 -14.74 14.49
CA THR A 302 7.85 -15.72 14.84
C THR A 302 8.40 -16.61 15.94
N LEU A 303 7.78 -16.56 17.13
CA LEU A 303 8.28 -17.15 18.37
C LEU A 303 7.66 -18.51 18.68
N ASP A 304 6.36 -18.63 18.43
CA ASP A 304 5.58 -19.83 18.74
C ASP A 304 4.36 -19.92 17.83
N GLU A 305 3.82 -21.11 17.67
CA GLU A 305 2.66 -21.34 16.84
C GLU A 305 1.77 -22.45 17.40
N GLU A 306 0.49 -22.39 17.04
CA GLU A 306 -0.49 -23.46 17.21
C GLU A 306 -1.35 -23.50 15.95
N LYS A 307 -1.63 -24.69 15.44
CA LYS A 307 -2.54 -24.92 14.33
C LYS A 307 -3.55 -25.97 14.76
N ILE A 308 -4.82 -25.63 14.63
CA ILE A 308 -5.93 -26.48 15.03
C ILE A 308 -6.66 -26.93 13.77
N GLU A 309 -6.56 -28.21 13.46
CA GLU A 309 -7.20 -28.81 12.30
C GLU A 309 -8.56 -29.40 12.66
N GLY A 310 -9.48 -29.41 11.68
CA GLY A 310 -10.81 -30.00 11.83
C GLY A 310 -11.83 -29.07 12.49
N ILE A 311 -13.04 -29.59 12.68
CA ILE A 311 -14.14 -28.87 13.30
C ILE A 311 -14.02 -29.02 14.82
N ASN A 312 -13.69 -27.93 15.50
CA ASN A 312 -13.58 -27.87 16.95
C ASN A 312 -14.76 -27.10 17.54
N SER A 313 -15.15 -27.47 18.75
CA SER A 313 -16.13 -26.64 19.48
C SER A 313 -15.51 -25.29 19.86
N PRO A 314 -16.31 -24.23 20.00
CA PRO A 314 -15.79 -22.93 20.46
C PRO A 314 -15.00 -23.04 21.78
N GLU A 315 -15.48 -23.87 22.72
CA GLU A 315 -14.84 -24.07 24.01
C GLU A 315 -13.45 -24.72 23.90
N GLU A 316 -13.26 -25.62 22.94
CA GLU A 316 -11.94 -26.20 22.65
C GLU A 316 -10.97 -25.16 22.10
N ILE A 317 -11.44 -24.28 21.21
CA ILE A 317 -10.63 -23.17 20.69
C ILE A 317 -10.23 -22.22 21.83
N TYR A 318 -11.16 -21.92 22.77
CA TYR A 318 -10.89 -21.04 23.91
C TYR A 318 -9.79 -21.62 24.83
N LYS A 319 -9.89 -22.92 25.16
CA LYS A 319 -8.89 -23.61 25.98
C LYS A 319 -7.52 -23.67 25.28
N LYS A 320 -7.50 -24.02 24.00
CA LYS A 320 -6.26 -24.08 23.21
C LYS A 320 -5.60 -22.70 23.12
N PHE A 321 -6.39 -21.63 22.97
CA PHE A 321 -5.84 -20.27 22.98
C PHE A 321 -5.26 -19.90 24.36
N GLU A 322 -5.92 -20.25 25.45
CA GLU A 322 -5.41 -20.06 26.81
C GLU A 322 -4.08 -20.79 27.03
N GLU A 323 -4.01 -22.07 26.64
CA GLU A 323 -2.78 -22.88 26.72
C GLU A 323 -1.65 -22.27 25.90
N PHE A 324 -1.93 -21.85 24.67
CA PHE A 324 -0.99 -21.17 23.80
C PHE A 324 -0.49 -19.85 24.43
N TYR A 325 -1.41 -19.02 24.90
CA TYR A 325 -1.08 -17.76 25.59
C TYR A 325 -0.15 -18.00 26.79
N LYS A 326 -0.50 -18.95 27.67
CA LYS A 326 0.31 -19.29 28.84
C LYS A 326 1.71 -19.78 28.45
N ARG A 327 1.80 -20.58 27.38
CA ARG A 327 3.07 -21.05 26.83
C ARG A 327 3.93 -19.91 26.33
N VAL A 328 3.35 -18.96 25.60
CA VAL A 328 4.05 -17.77 25.10
C VAL A 328 4.53 -16.89 26.24
N VAL A 329 3.66 -16.60 27.23
CA VAL A 329 4.03 -15.79 28.40
C VAL A 329 5.16 -16.43 29.19
N LYS A 330 5.12 -17.75 29.40
CA LYS A 330 6.16 -18.49 30.13
C LYS A 330 7.52 -18.42 29.45
N ASN A 331 7.53 -18.50 28.09
CA ASN A 331 8.79 -18.62 27.35
C ASN A 331 9.39 -17.27 26.96
N TYR A 332 8.55 -16.26 26.71
CA TYR A 332 8.98 -14.99 26.09
C TYR A 332 8.56 -13.74 26.88
N GLY A 333 7.72 -13.88 27.87
CA GLY A 333 7.25 -12.78 28.68
C GLY A 333 5.86 -12.26 28.31
N LYS A 334 5.53 -11.07 28.74
CA LYS A 334 4.18 -10.49 28.65
C LYS A 334 3.72 -10.31 27.20
N VAL A 335 2.60 -10.92 26.83
CA VAL A 335 1.90 -10.62 25.58
C VAL A 335 1.21 -9.26 25.70
N THR A 336 1.54 -8.34 24.79
CA THR A 336 1.07 -6.96 24.80
C THR A 336 -0.23 -6.80 24.00
N TYR A 337 -0.35 -7.52 22.89
CA TYR A 337 -1.48 -7.42 21.98
C TYR A 337 -1.92 -8.81 21.48
N ALA A 338 -3.19 -8.91 21.12
CA ALA A 338 -3.72 -10.02 20.34
C ALA A 338 -4.68 -9.48 19.29
N PHE A 339 -4.59 -10.00 18.07
CA PHE A 339 -5.38 -9.59 16.92
C PHE A 339 -6.00 -10.79 16.25
N GLY A 340 -7.28 -10.72 15.94
CA GLY A 340 -8.01 -11.78 15.22
C GLY A 340 -8.83 -11.18 14.09
N ASP A 341 -9.05 -11.96 13.05
CA ASP A 341 -9.94 -11.56 11.97
C ASP A 341 -11.41 -11.54 12.41
N TYR A 342 -12.02 -10.35 12.42
CA TYR A 342 -13.44 -10.16 12.73
C TYR A 342 -14.37 -10.45 11.54
N GLY A 343 -13.92 -11.16 10.51
CA GLY A 343 -14.81 -11.70 9.48
C GLY A 343 -16.02 -12.42 10.13
N SER A 344 -17.09 -12.65 9.39
CA SER A 344 -18.44 -13.00 9.90
C SER A 344 -18.51 -13.97 11.09
N LEU A 345 -17.69 -15.03 11.09
CA LEU A 345 -17.61 -16.02 12.18
C LEU A 345 -16.57 -15.62 13.24
N GLY A 346 -15.50 -14.96 12.82
CA GLY A 346 -14.36 -14.60 13.67
C GLY A 346 -14.75 -13.66 14.81
N GLN A 347 -15.67 -12.71 14.57
CA GLN A 347 -16.16 -11.82 15.61
C GLN A 347 -16.83 -12.56 16.76
N VAL A 348 -17.69 -13.55 16.45
CA VAL A 348 -18.40 -14.33 17.46
C VAL A 348 -17.42 -15.15 18.31
N ILE A 349 -16.46 -15.82 17.66
CA ILE A 349 -15.42 -16.60 18.34
C ILE A 349 -14.54 -15.71 19.20
N THR A 350 -14.10 -14.56 18.68
CA THR A 350 -13.30 -13.59 19.43
C THR A 350 -14.00 -13.09 20.69
N LEU A 351 -15.28 -12.74 20.59
CA LEU A 351 -16.06 -12.31 21.75
C LEU A 351 -16.15 -13.43 22.80
N GLY A 352 -16.32 -14.69 22.37
CA GLY A 352 -16.31 -15.86 23.23
C GLY A 352 -14.96 -16.05 23.93
N ILE A 353 -13.84 -15.99 23.20
CA ILE A 353 -12.49 -16.09 23.78
C ILE A 353 -12.28 -14.96 24.79
N ASN A 354 -12.60 -13.72 24.46
CA ASN A 354 -12.41 -12.58 25.34
C ASN A 354 -13.18 -12.75 26.66
N LYS A 355 -14.44 -13.22 26.58
CA LYS A 355 -15.24 -13.51 27.78
C LYS A 355 -14.62 -14.65 28.61
N TYR A 356 -14.16 -15.70 27.94
CA TYR A 356 -13.47 -16.82 28.59
C TYR A 356 -12.19 -16.38 29.30
N LEU A 357 -11.30 -15.62 28.63
CA LEU A 357 -10.07 -15.08 29.21
C LEU A 357 -10.35 -14.21 30.44
N GLN A 358 -11.39 -13.36 30.37
CA GLN A 358 -11.81 -12.55 31.53
C GLN A 358 -12.22 -13.43 32.70
N GLN A 359 -12.95 -14.52 32.48
CA GLN A 359 -13.33 -15.48 33.52
C GLN A 359 -12.12 -16.21 34.14
N GLN A 360 -11.08 -16.45 33.35
CA GLN A 360 -9.82 -17.03 33.81
C GLN A 360 -8.87 -15.99 34.46
N GLY A 361 -9.27 -14.70 34.58
CA GLY A 361 -8.45 -13.63 35.14
C GLY A 361 -7.24 -13.26 34.28
N ILE A 362 -7.28 -13.56 32.97
CA ILE A 362 -6.22 -13.23 32.02
C ILE A 362 -6.48 -11.83 31.43
N PRO A 363 -5.55 -10.85 31.67
CA PRO A 363 -5.75 -9.45 31.24
C PRO A 363 -5.34 -9.24 29.77
N LEU A 364 -5.80 -10.11 28.87
CA LEU A 364 -5.58 -9.97 27.43
C LEU A 364 -6.93 -9.84 26.73
N GLN A 365 -7.00 -8.92 25.78
CA GLN A 365 -8.16 -8.74 24.92
C GLN A 365 -7.72 -8.87 23.45
N ILE A 366 -8.36 -9.77 22.73
CA ILE A 366 -8.20 -9.91 21.28
C ILE A 366 -9.01 -8.78 20.62
N LYS A 367 -8.35 -8.04 19.74
CA LYS A 367 -8.93 -6.94 18.95
C LYS A 367 -9.03 -7.35 17.49
N ASP A 368 -9.82 -6.61 16.71
CA ASP A 368 -9.85 -6.77 15.26
C ASP A 368 -8.48 -6.48 14.65
N CYS A 369 -8.07 -7.30 13.71
CA CYS A 369 -6.79 -7.13 13.02
C CYS A 369 -6.87 -6.04 11.95
N VAL A 370 -5.75 -5.38 11.70
CA VAL A 370 -5.59 -4.52 10.53
C VAL A 370 -5.18 -5.42 9.36
N LYS A 371 -6.10 -5.69 8.43
CA LYS A 371 -5.80 -6.56 7.29
C LYS A 371 -4.93 -5.89 6.23
N GLY A 372 -5.21 -4.64 5.89
CA GLY A 372 -4.59 -3.98 4.75
C GLY A 372 -4.82 -4.72 3.42
N LYS A 373 -4.06 -4.36 2.40
CA LYS A 373 -4.03 -5.15 1.15
C LYS A 373 -3.11 -6.35 1.34
N ILE A 374 -3.47 -7.47 0.73
CA ILE A 374 -2.63 -8.68 0.76
C ILE A 374 -1.24 -8.43 0.15
N THR A 375 -1.18 -7.61 -0.90
CA THR A 375 0.07 -7.17 -1.53
C THR A 375 0.99 -6.44 -0.56
N ASP A 376 0.46 -5.57 0.30
CA ASP A 376 1.24 -4.82 1.28
C ASP A 376 1.81 -5.74 2.36
N ARG A 377 1.01 -6.73 2.80
CA ARG A 377 1.43 -7.76 3.77
C ARG A 377 2.56 -8.61 3.22
N ILE A 378 2.42 -9.11 2.00
CA ILE A 378 3.44 -9.90 1.30
C ILE A 378 4.70 -9.06 1.09
N GLN A 379 4.56 -7.81 0.62
CA GLN A 379 5.70 -6.92 0.38
C GLN A 379 6.47 -6.63 1.66
N LEU A 380 5.79 -6.41 2.78
CA LEU A 380 6.42 -6.19 4.09
C LEU A 380 7.32 -7.37 4.47
N ASP A 381 6.82 -8.61 4.37
CA ASP A 381 7.60 -9.81 4.69
C ASP A 381 8.78 -10.02 3.73
N CYS A 382 8.58 -9.81 2.43
CA CYS A 382 9.67 -9.88 1.45
C CYS A 382 10.78 -8.88 1.77
N GLN A 383 10.44 -7.65 2.18
CA GLN A 383 11.42 -6.63 2.56
C GLN A 383 12.11 -6.95 3.89
N LEU A 384 11.37 -7.48 4.87
CA LEU A 384 11.95 -7.92 6.14
C LEU A 384 12.97 -9.06 5.93
N PHE A 385 12.69 -10.00 5.03
CA PHE A 385 13.67 -11.04 4.65
C PHE A 385 14.85 -10.44 3.89
N ALA A 386 14.60 -9.60 2.88
CA ALA A 386 15.67 -8.98 2.08
C ALA A 386 16.64 -8.13 2.93
N THR A 387 16.14 -7.51 3.99
CA THR A 387 16.95 -6.70 4.91
C THR A 387 17.51 -7.46 6.12
N GLY A 388 17.29 -8.80 6.20
CA GLY A 388 17.77 -9.63 7.31
C GLY A 388 17.10 -9.32 8.66
N LYS A 389 15.86 -8.84 8.64
CA LYS A 389 15.12 -8.41 9.85
C LYS A 389 13.96 -9.36 10.23
N ARG A 390 13.75 -10.43 9.47
CA ARG A 390 12.71 -11.43 9.71
C ARG A 390 13.32 -12.73 10.18
N PHE A 391 12.86 -13.27 11.33
CA PHE A 391 13.35 -14.50 11.90
C PHE A 391 12.21 -15.42 12.34
N ILE A 392 12.46 -16.71 12.36
CA ILE A 392 11.49 -17.73 12.74
C ILE A 392 12.18 -18.73 13.67
N VAL A 393 11.61 -18.99 14.83
CA VAL A 393 12.11 -20.04 15.72
C VAL A 393 11.81 -21.40 15.11
N LYS A 394 12.79 -22.28 15.07
CA LYS A 394 12.78 -23.59 14.38
C LYS A 394 11.59 -24.49 14.74
N LYS A 395 11.02 -24.34 15.94
CA LYS A 395 9.83 -25.07 16.36
C LYS A 395 8.55 -24.69 15.60
N CYS A 396 8.52 -23.50 14.98
CA CYS A 396 7.41 -23.00 14.16
C CYS A 396 7.44 -23.66 12.77
N LYS A 397 7.15 -24.95 12.71
CA LYS A 397 7.26 -25.75 11.49
C LYS A 397 6.24 -25.39 10.42
N HIS A 398 4.98 -25.13 10.85
CA HIS A 398 3.91 -24.71 9.94
C HIS A 398 4.26 -23.37 9.28
N MET A 399 4.83 -22.42 10.04
CA MET A 399 5.24 -21.14 9.49
C MET A 399 6.41 -21.28 8.49
N ILE A 400 7.39 -22.12 8.82
CA ILE A 400 8.53 -22.41 7.93
C ILE A 400 8.02 -23.04 6.62
N GLU A 401 7.09 -23.98 6.70
CA GLU A 401 6.50 -24.64 5.55
C GLU A 401 5.65 -23.66 4.72
N ALA A 402 4.80 -22.87 5.36
CA ALA A 402 3.95 -21.88 4.72
C ALA A 402 4.78 -20.87 3.89
N TYR A 403 5.86 -20.30 4.46
CA TYR A 403 6.78 -19.44 3.70
C TYR A 403 7.49 -20.16 2.56
N SER A 404 7.76 -21.46 2.72
CA SER A 404 8.48 -22.23 1.71
C SER A 404 7.63 -22.58 0.50
N GLN A 405 6.34 -22.72 0.68
CA GLN A 405 5.40 -23.23 -0.33
C GLN A 405 4.55 -22.14 -0.96
N ALA A 406 4.48 -20.94 -0.37
CA ALA A 406 3.65 -19.86 -0.87
C ALA A 406 4.03 -19.45 -2.30
N ILE A 407 3.08 -19.54 -3.20
CA ILE A 407 3.21 -19.14 -4.60
C ILE A 407 2.17 -18.11 -4.99
N TRP A 408 2.46 -17.37 -6.05
CA TRP A 408 1.53 -16.40 -6.62
C TRP A 408 0.36 -17.11 -7.33
N ASP A 409 -0.83 -16.53 -7.22
CA ASP A 409 -2.00 -17.01 -7.98
C ASP A 409 -1.89 -16.53 -9.43
N SER A 410 -1.91 -17.47 -10.37
CA SER A 410 -1.88 -17.15 -11.81
C SER A 410 -3.20 -16.55 -12.33
N LYS A 411 -4.30 -16.75 -11.59
CA LYS A 411 -5.65 -16.25 -11.97
C LYS A 411 -5.96 -14.89 -11.33
N HIS A 412 -5.43 -14.65 -10.15
CA HIS A 412 -5.61 -13.40 -9.40
C HIS A 412 -4.24 -12.74 -9.18
N PRO A 413 -3.79 -11.93 -10.16
CA PRO A 413 -2.48 -11.31 -10.11
C PRO A 413 -2.24 -10.53 -8.82
N ASP A 414 -1.02 -10.65 -8.28
CA ASP A 414 -0.58 -9.99 -7.05
C ASP A 414 -1.22 -10.53 -5.75
N GLU A 415 -1.96 -11.64 -5.85
CA GLU A 415 -2.44 -12.41 -4.71
C GLU A 415 -1.67 -13.71 -4.55
N ARG A 416 -1.61 -14.26 -3.33
CA ARG A 416 -1.12 -15.61 -3.13
C ARG A 416 -2.21 -16.62 -3.45
N LEU A 417 -1.82 -17.76 -4.00
CA LEU A 417 -2.74 -18.86 -4.27
C LEU A 417 -3.35 -19.34 -2.94
N ASP A 418 -4.68 -19.41 -2.89
CA ASP A 418 -5.45 -19.87 -1.74
C ASP A 418 -6.50 -20.91 -2.22
N ASP A 419 -6.00 -22.11 -2.54
CA ASP A 419 -6.82 -23.21 -3.01
C ASP A 419 -6.79 -24.43 -2.07
N GLY A 420 -6.17 -24.26 -0.89
CA GLY A 420 -6.00 -25.30 0.12
C GLY A 420 -4.82 -26.24 -0.12
N THR A 421 -3.97 -25.97 -1.13
CA THR A 421 -2.78 -26.79 -1.39
C THR A 421 -1.62 -26.49 -0.45
N PHE A 422 -1.61 -25.33 0.20
CA PHE A 422 -0.63 -24.97 1.23
C PHE A 422 -1.25 -24.10 2.33
N ASP A 423 -0.48 -23.84 3.37
CA ASP A 423 -0.95 -23.25 4.63
C ASP A 423 -1.04 -21.72 4.60
N VAL A 424 -2.10 -21.19 4.00
CA VAL A 424 -2.38 -19.74 3.97
C VAL A 424 -2.80 -19.22 5.35
N ASP A 425 -3.58 -20.02 6.11
CA ASP A 425 -4.06 -19.65 7.46
C ASP A 425 -2.90 -19.28 8.39
N SER A 426 -1.77 -20.01 8.30
CA SER A 426 -0.55 -19.70 9.07
C SER A 426 0.09 -18.37 8.68
N LEU A 427 0.09 -18.03 7.38
CA LEU A 427 0.61 -16.76 6.90
C LEU A 427 -0.28 -15.61 7.39
N ASP A 428 -1.60 -15.74 7.23
CA ASP A 428 -2.57 -14.72 7.64
C ASP A 428 -2.52 -14.46 9.15
N ALA A 429 -2.57 -15.52 9.97
CA ALA A 429 -2.44 -15.37 11.42
C ALA A 429 -1.13 -14.68 11.82
N ASN A 430 -0.02 -15.03 11.15
CA ASN A 430 1.26 -14.41 11.45
C ASN A 430 1.30 -12.93 11.07
N GLU A 431 0.83 -12.57 9.89
CA GLU A 431 0.75 -11.20 9.41
C GLU A 431 -0.17 -10.33 10.30
N TYR A 432 -1.32 -10.85 10.73
CA TYR A 432 -2.22 -10.15 11.66
C TYR A 432 -1.55 -9.78 12.97
N SER A 433 -0.58 -10.57 13.42
CA SER A 433 0.12 -10.31 14.69
C SER A 433 0.96 -9.04 14.69
N TYR A 434 1.45 -8.56 13.53
CA TYR A 434 2.34 -7.39 13.46
C TYR A 434 1.97 -6.35 12.39
N PHE A 435 1.02 -6.62 11.50
CA PHE A 435 0.69 -5.67 10.43
C PHE A 435 0.14 -4.33 10.94
N SER A 436 -0.46 -4.31 12.14
CA SER A 436 -0.83 -3.05 12.82
C SER A 436 0.34 -2.10 13.08
N PHE A 437 1.57 -2.56 12.94
CA PHE A 437 2.79 -1.77 13.09
C PHE A 437 3.50 -1.48 11.77
N TYR A 438 2.81 -1.69 10.64
CA TYR A 438 3.33 -1.55 9.27
C TYR A 438 4.16 -0.29 9.07
N ASP A 439 3.60 0.90 9.35
CA ASP A 439 4.29 2.17 9.15
C ASP A 439 5.61 2.27 9.92
N LYS A 440 5.62 1.77 11.17
CA LYS A 440 6.82 1.79 12.03
C LYS A 440 7.88 0.81 11.54
N LEU A 441 7.47 -0.35 11.04
CA LEU A 441 8.38 -1.34 10.45
C LEU A 441 8.98 -0.79 9.16
N MET A 442 8.17 -0.18 8.29
CA MET A 442 8.63 0.41 7.03
C MET A 442 9.58 1.61 7.22
N MET A 443 9.37 2.43 8.25
CA MET A 443 10.26 3.56 8.56
C MET A 443 11.65 3.11 8.99
N ASN A 444 11.79 1.90 9.53
CA ASN A 444 13.05 1.37 10.07
C ASN A 444 13.73 0.36 9.12
N MET A 445 13.19 0.16 7.92
CA MET A 445 13.85 -0.55 6.82
C MET A 445 14.68 0.43 5.99
#